data_780898a77f411246b235e229fa0aadfb
#
_entry.id   780898a77f411246b235e229fa0aadfb
#
_cell.length_a   1.000
_cell.length_b   1.000
_cell.length_c   1.000
_cell.angle_alpha   90.00
_cell.angle_beta   90.00
_cell.angle_gamma   90.00
#
_symmetry.space_group_name_H-M   'P 1'
#
loop_
_entity.id
_entity.type
_entity.pdbx_description
1 polymer ?
#
loop_
_entity_poly.entity_id
_entity_poly.type
_entity_poly.pdbx_seq_one_letter_code
_entity_poly.pdbx_strand_id
1 'polypeptide(L)'
;MSWTIALLSAAMVFVAIAVTSFVGYWVASRSLLSSAERTLEDQATELLSDQDFLHSLEKCELETDIRVSRLRNPGLYFMVVHPLHNQKGSEEGNGSLEVQLGSDHISLGQSDLDVIHGKTTYSQRKEHNRLILTTTTGINDWTLVLAQNLSSLQTMTSHMASVFAIMAGIGTLLAMLSGWAVARTSLVPVQLLIDGTERIARTDDLTPLPVYGSDELARLTESFNEMLKSLQESRERQSQLVADAGHELKTPLTSLRTNIELLMMASKNPSDTITPDDIADLEHDVMSQLEELTNLVTDLVDLAREDSQHSVVEPIDLGEILDGVIDRVRRRRLDIKFTFNLIDWYLMGDQRGLSRAFLNVLDNAAKWSPENGTVTMTMQQIDDDRVEITVDDEGPGIPADERELVFERFYRSVESRAMPGSGLGLAIVKQVMESHGGSVRAEESPRGGTRMVLELPGGPQITSNNNEAMRIS
;
A
#
# COMPACT_ATOMS: atom_id res chain seq x y z
N MET A 1 0.33 -1.92 18.77
CA MET A 1 0.40 -2.85 17.61
C MET A 1 1.61 -3.78 17.65
N SER A 2 2.84 -3.32 17.86
CA SER A 2 4.04 -4.20 17.90
C SER A 2 3.96 -5.33 18.92
N TRP A 3 3.44 -5.09 20.12
CA TRP A 3 3.24 -6.10 21.15
C TRP A 3 2.20 -7.17 20.79
N THR A 4 1.15 -6.81 20.08
CA THR A 4 0.13 -7.77 19.63
C THR A 4 0.67 -8.72 18.56
N ILE A 5 1.49 -8.24 17.64
CA ILE A 5 2.15 -9.07 16.62
C ILE A 5 3.17 -10.01 17.26
N ALA A 6 4.00 -9.50 18.20
CA ALA A 6 4.96 -10.31 18.94
C ALA A 6 4.28 -11.42 19.75
N LEU A 7 3.17 -11.11 20.43
CA LEU A 7 2.38 -12.06 21.20
C LEU A 7 1.72 -13.14 20.32
N LEU A 8 1.17 -12.74 19.18
CA LEU A 8 0.57 -13.68 18.21
C LEU A 8 1.63 -14.62 17.61
N SER A 9 2.78 -14.08 17.23
CA SER A 9 3.90 -14.89 16.70
C SER A 9 4.40 -15.87 17.75
N ALA A 10 4.59 -15.42 18.99
CA ALA A 10 5.02 -16.27 20.11
C ALA A 10 3.98 -17.35 20.41
N ALA A 11 2.69 -17.03 20.41
CA ALA A 11 1.60 -17.99 20.64
C ALA A 11 1.54 -19.05 19.55
N MET A 12 1.70 -18.65 18.27
CA MET A 12 1.68 -19.58 17.14
C MET A 12 2.86 -20.56 17.19
N VAL A 13 4.06 -20.07 17.48
CA VAL A 13 5.27 -20.89 17.61
C VAL A 13 5.16 -21.80 18.84
N PHE A 14 4.67 -21.29 19.97
CA PHE A 14 4.43 -22.08 21.17
C PHE A 14 3.48 -23.24 20.90
N VAL A 15 2.34 -22.99 20.25
CA VAL A 15 1.38 -24.05 19.92
C VAL A 15 2.02 -25.10 18.98
N ALA A 16 2.75 -24.67 17.97
CA ALA A 16 3.42 -25.57 17.04
C ALA A 16 4.45 -26.47 17.76
N ILE A 17 5.29 -25.89 18.60
CA ILE A 17 6.30 -26.63 19.38
C ILE A 17 5.61 -27.55 20.41
N ALA A 18 4.57 -27.06 21.11
CA ALA A 18 3.85 -27.84 22.09
C ALA A 18 3.19 -29.08 21.47
N VAL A 19 2.53 -28.90 20.31
CA VAL A 19 1.91 -30.04 19.57
C VAL A 19 2.98 -31.02 19.10
N THR A 20 4.06 -30.54 18.50
CA THR A 20 5.15 -31.41 18.00
C THR A 20 5.83 -32.17 19.16
N SER A 21 6.09 -31.49 20.27
CA SER A 21 6.67 -32.08 21.45
C SER A 21 5.74 -33.13 22.10
N PHE A 22 4.45 -32.81 22.18
CA PHE A 22 3.46 -33.76 22.71
C PHE A 22 3.36 -35.01 21.86
N VAL A 23 3.28 -34.87 20.54
CA VAL A 23 3.22 -36.00 19.60
C VAL A 23 4.53 -36.80 19.70
N GLY A 24 5.68 -36.15 19.68
CA GLY A 24 6.97 -36.83 19.81
C GLY A 24 7.10 -37.60 21.13
N TYR A 25 6.72 -36.98 22.25
CA TYR A 25 6.68 -37.64 23.55
C TYR A 25 5.72 -38.83 23.57
N TRP A 26 4.50 -38.67 23.04
CA TRP A 26 3.49 -39.74 22.99
C TRP A 26 3.95 -40.94 22.16
N VAL A 27 4.52 -40.69 20.97
CA VAL A 27 5.05 -41.75 20.08
C VAL A 27 6.24 -42.44 20.74
N ALA A 28 7.19 -41.73 21.30
CA ALA A 28 8.36 -42.28 21.96
C ALA A 28 7.96 -43.12 23.18
N SER A 29 7.07 -42.60 24.04
CA SER A 29 6.57 -43.33 25.25
C SER A 29 5.85 -44.60 24.85
N ARG A 30 5.00 -44.57 23.80
CA ARG A 30 4.27 -45.77 23.33
C ARG A 30 5.22 -46.79 22.69
N SER A 31 6.20 -46.34 21.92
CA SER A 31 7.20 -47.21 21.29
C SER A 31 8.08 -47.91 22.35
N LEU A 32 8.54 -47.16 23.34
CA LEU A 32 9.34 -47.72 24.44
C LEU A 32 8.56 -48.79 25.26
N LEU A 33 7.29 -48.50 25.54
CA LEU A 33 6.45 -49.45 26.26
C LEU A 33 6.20 -50.73 25.42
N SER A 34 5.87 -50.60 24.15
CA SER A 34 5.67 -51.75 23.29
C SER A 34 6.95 -52.57 23.05
N SER A 35 8.11 -51.89 23.04
CA SER A 35 9.40 -52.57 23.01
C SER A 35 9.67 -53.39 24.28
N ALA A 36 9.33 -52.83 25.46
CA ALA A 36 9.46 -53.52 26.73
C ALA A 36 8.51 -54.75 26.82
N GLU A 37 7.27 -54.60 26.30
CA GLU A 37 6.31 -55.72 26.23
C GLU A 37 6.85 -56.84 25.35
N ARG A 38 7.33 -56.56 24.16
CA ARG A 38 7.94 -57.57 23.27
C ARG A 38 9.15 -58.24 23.87
N THR A 39 10.04 -57.45 24.51
CA THR A 39 11.23 -58.01 25.17
C THR A 39 10.85 -58.97 26.24
N LEU A 40 9.80 -58.68 27.01
CA LEU A 40 9.31 -59.56 28.09
C LEU A 40 8.67 -60.85 27.52
N GLU A 41 7.92 -60.78 26.44
CA GLU A 41 7.37 -61.90 25.70
C GLU A 41 8.47 -62.79 25.09
N ASP A 42 9.49 -62.18 24.48
CA ASP A 42 10.61 -62.93 23.89
C ASP A 42 11.38 -63.66 25.00
N GLN A 43 11.61 -63.01 26.16
CA GLN A 43 12.26 -63.62 27.30
C GLN A 43 11.44 -64.78 27.91
N ALA A 44 10.11 -64.64 27.98
CA ALA A 44 9.23 -65.70 28.39
C ALA A 44 9.33 -66.90 27.46
N THR A 45 9.31 -66.67 26.16
CA THR A 45 9.42 -67.69 25.13
C THR A 45 10.79 -68.40 25.14
N GLU A 46 11.87 -67.62 25.35
CA GLU A 46 13.21 -68.13 25.46
C GLU A 46 13.31 -69.11 26.70
N LEU A 47 12.82 -68.67 27.85
CA LEU A 47 12.81 -69.49 29.06
C LEU A 47 11.95 -70.75 28.91
N LEU A 48 10.82 -70.66 28.24
CA LEU A 48 9.94 -71.83 27.98
C LEU A 48 10.47 -72.78 26.92
N SER A 49 11.43 -72.34 26.11
CA SER A 49 12.10 -73.19 25.09
C SER A 49 13.37 -73.84 25.62
N ASP A 50 13.88 -73.41 26.78
CA ASP A 50 15.10 -73.94 27.38
C ASP A 50 14.82 -75.26 28.08
N GLN A 51 15.37 -76.37 27.53
CA GLN A 51 15.18 -77.74 28.05
C GLN A 51 15.75 -77.92 29.48
N ASP A 52 16.83 -77.23 29.77
CA ASP A 52 17.46 -77.30 31.09
C ASP A 52 16.57 -76.65 32.17
N PHE A 53 15.94 -75.51 31.81
CA PHE A 53 14.99 -74.82 32.65
C PHE A 53 13.72 -75.69 32.89
N LEU A 54 13.19 -76.31 31.87
CA LEU A 54 12.02 -77.17 31.97
C LEU A 54 12.33 -78.44 32.80
N HIS A 55 13.49 -78.99 32.67
CA HIS A 55 13.93 -80.21 33.42
C HIS A 55 14.17 -79.84 34.92
N SER A 56 14.64 -78.62 35.20
CA SER A 56 14.81 -78.14 36.59
C SER A 56 13.47 -77.88 37.26
N LEU A 57 12.46 -77.45 36.48
CA LEU A 57 11.06 -77.36 36.90
C LEU A 57 10.48 -78.72 37.31
N GLU A 58 10.73 -79.73 36.56
CA GLU A 58 10.28 -81.10 36.85
C GLU A 58 10.89 -81.68 38.13
N LYS A 59 12.14 -81.36 38.43
CA LYS A 59 12.89 -81.85 39.59
C LYS A 59 12.74 -81.03 40.83
N CYS A 60 12.06 -79.88 40.80
CA CYS A 60 12.01 -78.88 41.90
C CYS A 60 13.39 -78.37 42.38
N GLU A 61 14.42 -78.37 41.51
CA GLU A 61 15.79 -77.93 41.81
C GLU A 61 16.10 -76.51 41.26
N LEU A 62 15.15 -75.59 41.25
CA LEU A 62 15.22 -74.30 40.57
C LEU A 62 16.18 -73.25 41.20
N GLU A 63 16.71 -73.44 42.38
CA GLU A 63 17.53 -72.42 43.06
C GLU A 63 18.80 -72.03 42.34
N THR A 64 19.42 -72.93 41.60
CA THR A 64 20.68 -72.64 40.92
C THR A 64 20.53 -71.93 39.60
N ASP A 65 19.48 -72.26 38.84
CA ASP A 65 19.21 -71.64 37.52
C ASP A 65 18.62 -70.25 37.65
N ILE A 66 17.92 -69.99 38.73
CA ILE A 66 17.42 -68.66 39.09
C ILE A 66 18.57 -67.67 39.27
N ARG A 67 19.67 -68.05 39.88
CA ARG A 67 20.88 -67.21 40.03
C ARG A 67 21.55 -66.89 38.70
N VAL A 68 21.57 -67.82 37.77
CA VAL A 68 22.19 -67.65 36.47
C VAL A 68 21.35 -66.71 35.58
N SER A 69 20.04 -66.85 35.59
CA SER A 69 19.14 -65.98 34.85
C SER A 69 19.14 -64.55 35.34
N ARG A 70 19.26 -64.32 36.65
CA ARG A 70 19.44 -62.98 37.22
C ARG A 70 20.74 -62.30 36.85
N LEU A 71 21.82 -63.03 36.68
CA LEU A 71 23.10 -62.49 36.25
C LEU A 71 23.08 -62.05 34.77
N ARG A 72 22.22 -62.66 33.94
CA ARG A 72 22.02 -62.27 32.54
C ARG A 72 21.14 -61.00 32.36
N ASN A 73 20.09 -60.79 33.18
CA ASN A 73 19.17 -59.70 33.07
C ASN A 73 18.84 -59.09 34.46
N PRO A 74 19.62 -58.12 34.98
CA PRO A 74 19.52 -57.59 36.31
C PRO A 74 18.21 -56.78 36.61
N GLY A 75 17.35 -56.57 35.61
CA GLY A 75 16.04 -55.88 35.76
C GLY A 75 14.83 -56.82 35.66
N LEU A 76 15.06 -58.12 35.42
CA LEU A 76 14.02 -59.10 35.30
C LEU A 76 13.80 -59.82 36.62
N TYR A 77 12.55 -59.84 37.07
CA TYR A 77 12.09 -60.60 38.19
C TYR A 77 11.26 -61.74 37.68
N PHE A 78 11.42 -62.92 38.22
CA PHE A 78 10.56 -64.02 37.85
C PHE A 78 10.13 -64.84 39.06
N MET A 79 8.97 -65.46 38.91
CA MET A 79 8.37 -66.30 39.92
C MET A 79 7.67 -67.48 39.18
N VAL A 80 7.78 -68.63 39.70
CA VAL A 80 7.06 -69.82 39.20
C VAL A 80 6.10 -70.27 40.29
N VAL A 81 4.86 -70.50 39.86
CA VAL A 81 3.74 -70.81 40.77
C VAL A 81 3.09 -72.12 40.33
N HIS A 82 2.83 -72.97 41.29
CA HIS A 82 2.07 -74.23 41.06
C HIS A 82 0.74 -74.17 41.85
N PRO A 83 -0.43 -74.40 41.19
CA PRO A 83 -1.69 -74.49 41.90
C PRO A 83 -1.79 -75.79 42.68
N LEU A 84 -2.02 -75.76 43.97
CA LEU A 84 -2.36 -76.96 44.77
C LEU A 84 -3.72 -77.48 44.35
N HIS A 85 -3.74 -78.70 43.85
CA HIS A 85 -4.96 -79.39 43.64
C HIS A 85 -5.52 -79.91 44.98
N ASN A 86 -6.60 -79.32 45.46
CA ASN A 86 -7.22 -79.59 46.74
C ASN A 86 -7.71 -81.03 46.80
N GLN A 87 -7.07 -81.90 47.57
CA GLN A 87 -7.67 -83.15 48.00
C GLN A 87 -8.92 -82.81 48.84
N LYS A 88 -10.03 -83.37 48.39
CA LYS A 88 -11.40 -83.29 48.90
C LYS A 88 -11.47 -83.01 50.44
N GLY A 89 -12.06 -81.86 50.81
CA GLY A 89 -12.69 -81.71 52.08
C GLY A 89 -12.35 -80.48 52.93
N SER A 90 -12.45 -79.26 52.36
CA SER A 90 -12.68 -78.05 53.21
C SER A 90 -13.35 -76.96 52.36
N GLU A 91 -14.62 -76.69 52.70
CA GLU A 91 -15.33 -75.49 52.27
C GLU A 91 -14.68 -74.30 52.94
N GLU A 92 -13.83 -73.58 52.20
CA GLU A 92 -13.61 -72.18 52.28
C GLU A 92 -12.67 -71.72 51.15
N GLY A 93 -13.15 -70.84 50.33
CA GLY A 93 -12.59 -70.42 49.06
C GLY A 93 -11.30 -69.57 49.16
N ASN A 94 -10.27 -70.12 49.73
CA ASN A 94 -8.93 -69.55 49.68
C ASN A 94 -7.97 -70.63 49.17
N GLY A 95 -7.86 -70.75 47.85
CA GLY A 95 -6.89 -71.65 47.22
C GLY A 95 -5.49 -71.25 47.67
N SER A 96 -4.93 -72.04 48.59
CA SER A 96 -3.54 -71.89 49.00
C SER A 96 -2.65 -72.23 47.82
N LEU A 97 -1.93 -71.25 47.31
CA LEU A 97 -0.89 -71.41 46.31
C LEU A 97 0.32 -72.06 47.00
N GLU A 98 0.65 -73.30 46.64
CA GLU A 98 1.84 -73.95 47.16
C GLU A 98 2.98 -73.81 46.14
N VAL A 99 4.13 -73.48 46.71
CA VAL A 99 5.42 -73.28 46.04
C VAL A 99 5.53 -72.06 45.14
N GLN A 100 5.90 -70.97 45.77
CA GLN A 100 6.51 -69.85 45.09
C GLN A 100 8.03 -70.05 45.04
N LEU A 101 8.57 -70.41 43.87
CA LEU A 101 9.99 -70.46 43.62
C LEU A 101 10.37 -69.17 42.86
N GLY A 102 11.10 -68.26 43.47
CA GLY A 102 11.52 -67.02 42.90
C GLY A 102 12.05 -66.06 43.93
N SER A 103 12.76 -65.06 43.47
CA SER A 103 13.58 -64.23 44.33
C SER A 103 12.95 -62.96 44.90
N ASP A 104 11.72 -62.62 44.51
CA ASP A 104 11.00 -61.48 45.03
C ASP A 104 9.47 -61.72 45.01
N HIS A 105 8.80 -61.10 45.99
CA HIS A 105 7.32 -61.09 46.02
C HIS A 105 6.77 -60.25 44.88
N ILE A 106 6.29 -60.92 43.81
CA ILE A 106 5.47 -60.31 42.79
C ILE A 106 4.02 -60.39 43.27
N SER A 107 3.36 -59.24 43.43
CA SER A 107 1.94 -59.24 43.77
C SER A 107 1.12 -59.86 42.66
N LEU A 108 0.39 -60.93 42.92
CA LEU A 108 -0.48 -61.57 41.90
C LEU A 108 -1.84 -60.85 41.84
N GLY A 109 -2.23 -60.41 40.66
CA GLY A 109 -3.55 -59.82 40.39
C GLY A 109 -4.56 -60.86 39.96
N GLN A 110 -5.82 -60.46 39.85
CA GLN A 110 -6.91 -61.34 39.45
C GLN A 110 -6.67 -62.03 38.10
N SER A 111 -6.12 -61.29 37.12
CA SER A 111 -5.78 -61.82 35.81
C SER A 111 -4.66 -62.88 35.84
N ASP A 112 -3.71 -62.73 36.78
CA ASP A 112 -2.63 -63.72 36.95
C ASP A 112 -3.18 -65.00 37.59
N LEU A 113 -4.08 -64.86 38.57
CA LEU A 113 -4.79 -65.96 39.18
C LEU A 113 -5.65 -66.74 38.16
N ASP A 114 -6.26 -66.06 37.19
CA ASP A 114 -7.03 -66.71 36.16
C ASP A 114 -6.14 -67.57 35.23
N VAL A 115 -4.87 -67.19 34.99
CA VAL A 115 -3.86 -68.01 34.30
C VAL A 115 -3.45 -69.21 35.17
N ILE A 116 -3.15 -68.98 36.42
CA ILE A 116 -2.72 -70.01 37.38
C ILE A 116 -3.83 -71.09 37.56
N HIS A 117 -5.08 -70.69 37.54
CA HIS A 117 -6.21 -71.60 37.64
C HIS A 117 -6.64 -72.23 36.25
N GLY A 118 -5.86 -71.99 35.20
CA GLY A 118 -6.09 -72.53 33.86
C GLY A 118 -7.29 -71.98 33.13
N LYS A 119 -7.86 -70.84 33.56
CA LYS A 119 -8.97 -70.20 32.84
C LYS A 119 -8.48 -69.46 31.57
N THR A 120 -7.25 -68.96 31.59
CA THR A 120 -6.56 -68.29 30.47
C THR A 120 -5.14 -68.80 30.39
N THR A 121 -4.52 -68.76 29.23
CA THR A 121 -3.13 -69.21 29.02
C THR A 121 -2.09 -68.13 29.14
N TYR A 122 -2.54 -66.84 29.17
CA TYR A 122 -1.68 -65.69 29.13
C TYR A 122 -2.37 -64.52 29.82
N SER A 123 -1.60 -63.71 30.55
CA SER A 123 -2.01 -62.43 31.12
C SER A 123 -0.85 -61.44 31.11
N GLN A 124 -1.15 -60.21 30.79
CA GLN A 124 -0.19 -59.11 30.85
C GLN A 124 -0.81 -57.89 31.54
N ARG A 125 -0.13 -57.34 32.53
CA ARG A 125 -0.58 -56.16 33.24
C ARG A 125 0.56 -55.27 33.70
N LYS A 126 0.24 -54.01 33.94
CA LYS A 126 1.15 -53.05 34.53
C LYS A 126 0.70 -52.70 35.94
N GLU A 127 1.59 -52.87 36.92
CA GLU A 127 1.32 -52.59 38.32
C GLU A 127 2.58 -51.99 39.00
N HIS A 128 2.43 -50.91 39.78
CA HIS A 128 3.50 -50.32 40.57
C HIS A 128 4.84 -50.16 39.82
N ASN A 129 4.79 -49.61 38.62
CA ASN A 129 5.98 -49.40 37.77
C ASN A 129 6.69 -50.69 37.32
N ARG A 130 6.01 -51.81 37.34
CA ARG A 130 6.45 -53.12 36.76
C ARG A 130 5.48 -53.58 35.70
N LEU A 131 6.02 -54.11 34.62
CA LEU A 131 5.28 -54.82 33.60
C LEU A 131 5.32 -56.30 34.01
N ILE A 132 4.18 -56.91 34.22
CA ILE A 132 4.03 -58.29 34.67
C ILE A 132 3.38 -59.08 33.56
N LEU A 133 4.00 -60.21 33.23
CA LEU A 133 3.54 -61.17 32.25
C LEU A 133 3.42 -62.53 32.92
N THR A 134 2.27 -63.15 32.78
CA THR A 134 1.97 -64.44 33.36
C THR A 134 1.57 -65.41 32.25
N THR A 135 2.25 -66.54 32.16
CA THR A 135 2.02 -67.55 31.11
C THR A 135 2.16 -68.96 31.68
N THR A 136 1.41 -69.92 31.10
CA THR A 136 1.52 -71.33 31.46
C THR A 136 2.76 -71.97 30.86
N THR A 137 3.46 -72.82 31.59
CA THR A 137 4.66 -73.55 31.10
C THR A 137 4.31 -74.80 30.28
N GLY A 138 3.06 -75.31 30.34
CA GLY A 138 2.63 -76.53 29.69
C GLY A 138 3.14 -77.80 30.36
N ILE A 139 3.89 -77.67 31.49
CA ILE A 139 4.42 -78.83 32.25
C ILE A 139 3.82 -78.79 33.68
N ASN A 140 3.16 -79.87 34.05
CA ASN A 140 2.66 -80.08 35.42
C ASN A 140 1.90 -78.88 36.05
N ASP A 141 1.11 -78.16 35.27
CA ASP A 141 0.33 -77.00 35.65
C ASP A 141 1.20 -75.82 36.29
N TRP A 142 2.50 -75.78 36.03
CA TRP A 142 3.33 -74.72 36.43
C TRP A 142 3.03 -73.44 35.60
N THR A 143 3.02 -72.30 36.29
CA THR A 143 2.79 -70.99 35.71
C THR A 143 4.02 -70.11 35.93
N LEU A 144 4.57 -69.53 34.86
CA LEU A 144 5.68 -68.59 34.87
C LEU A 144 5.16 -67.16 34.98
N VAL A 145 5.63 -66.41 35.96
CA VAL A 145 5.33 -65.00 36.12
C VAL A 145 6.64 -64.23 35.99
N LEU A 146 6.70 -63.36 34.97
CA LEU A 146 7.82 -62.46 34.72
C LEU A 146 7.42 -61.04 35.06
N ALA A 147 8.35 -60.30 35.70
CA ALA A 147 8.12 -58.87 35.93
C ALA A 147 9.37 -58.04 35.59
N GLN A 148 9.18 -57.02 34.79
CA GLN A 148 10.24 -56.10 34.42
C GLN A 148 10.02 -54.74 35.04
N ASN A 149 11.07 -54.17 35.64
CA ASN A 149 11.02 -52.83 36.21
C ASN A 149 11.04 -51.76 35.11
N LEU A 150 10.05 -50.89 35.09
CA LEU A 150 9.93 -49.78 34.17
C LEU A 150 10.56 -48.44 34.68
N SER A 151 11.24 -48.46 35.85
CA SER A 151 11.79 -47.23 36.45
C SER A 151 12.80 -46.50 35.53
N SER A 152 13.63 -47.28 34.82
CA SER A 152 14.59 -46.74 33.88
C SER A 152 13.90 -46.06 32.66
N LEU A 153 12.85 -46.66 32.15
CA LEU A 153 12.03 -46.13 31.08
C LEU A 153 11.31 -44.86 31.53
N GLN A 154 10.80 -44.83 32.75
CA GLN A 154 10.12 -43.67 33.30
C GLN A 154 11.10 -42.48 33.51
N THR A 155 12.32 -42.76 33.98
CA THR A 155 13.37 -41.75 34.08
C THR A 155 13.76 -41.20 32.69
N MET A 156 13.87 -42.06 31.70
CA MET A 156 14.19 -41.69 30.36
C MET A 156 13.11 -40.81 29.71
N THR A 157 11.83 -41.17 29.89
CA THR A 157 10.69 -40.36 29.40
C THR A 157 10.59 -39.02 30.14
N SER A 158 10.89 -38.95 31.43
CA SER A 158 10.89 -37.69 32.20
C SER A 158 12.00 -36.75 31.74
N HIS A 159 13.20 -37.25 31.45
CA HIS A 159 14.27 -36.46 30.87
C HIS A 159 13.91 -35.94 29.48
N MET A 160 13.29 -36.77 28.62
CA MET A 160 12.78 -36.32 27.32
C MET A 160 11.75 -35.19 27.46
N ALA A 161 10.81 -35.33 28.39
CA ALA A 161 9.82 -34.31 28.68
C ALA A 161 10.46 -32.98 29.10
N SER A 162 11.50 -33.05 29.98
CA SER A 162 12.25 -31.88 30.41
C SER A 162 12.97 -31.19 29.28
N VAL A 163 13.61 -31.94 28.39
CA VAL A 163 14.31 -31.39 27.21
C VAL A 163 13.29 -30.72 26.28
N PHE A 164 12.17 -31.34 25.98
CA PHE A 164 11.12 -30.74 25.17
C PHE A 164 10.56 -29.46 25.79
N ALA A 165 10.37 -29.42 27.11
CA ALA A 165 9.90 -28.23 27.79
C ALA A 165 10.90 -27.07 27.70
N ILE A 166 12.20 -27.34 27.84
CA ILE A 166 13.26 -26.34 27.69
C ILE A 166 13.32 -25.83 26.24
N MET A 167 13.28 -26.73 25.26
CA MET A 167 13.26 -26.34 23.86
C MET A 167 12.04 -25.48 23.51
N ALA A 168 10.86 -25.81 24.04
CA ALA A 168 9.64 -25.02 23.87
C ALA A 168 9.80 -23.63 24.48
N GLY A 169 10.39 -23.51 25.67
CA GLY A 169 10.68 -22.23 26.31
C GLY A 169 11.62 -21.35 25.51
N ILE A 170 12.75 -21.91 25.05
CA ILE A 170 13.73 -21.18 24.24
C ILE A 170 13.12 -20.76 22.89
N GLY A 171 12.43 -21.68 22.20
CA GLY A 171 11.79 -21.39 20.91
C GLY A 171 10.75 -20.27 21.01
N THR A 172 9.94 -20.29 22.08
CA THR A 172 8.94 -19.24 22.34
C THR A 172 9.59 -17.89 22.62
N LEU A 173 10.69 -17.87 23.40
CA LEU A 173 11.43 -16.65 23.69
C LEU A 173 12.05 -16.05 22.43
N LEU A 174 12.67 -16.88 21.58
CA LEU A 174 13.24 -16.44 20.30
C LEU A 174 12.16 -15.91 19.36
N ALA A 175 11.00 -16.57 19.29
CA ALA A 175 9.88 -16.11 18.48
C ALA A 175 9.31 -14.76 18.95
N MET A 176 9.27 -14.56 20.27
CA MET A 176 8.84 -13.28 20.86
C MET A 176 9.82 -12.15 20.55
N LEU A 177 11.12 -12.41 20.67
CA LEU A 177 12.17 -11.42 20.38
C LEU A 177 12.21 -11.05 18.90
N SER A 178 12.16 -12.04 17.99
CA SER A 178 12.14 -11.80 16.55
C SER A 178 10.85 -11.11 16.10
N GLY A 179 9.69 -11.52 16.59
CA GLY A 179 8.42 -10.86 16.31
C GLY A 179 8.38 -9.40 16.79
N TRP A 180 8.97 -9.12 17.97
CA TRP A 180 9.11 -7.76 18.48
C TRP A 180 10.05 -6.90 17.62
N ALA A 181 11.21 -7.45 17.22
CA ALA A 181 12.18 -6.76 16.36
C ALA A 181 11.57 -6.41 15.00
N VAL A 182 10.94 -7.38 14.32
CA VAL A 182 10.26 -7.17 13.03
C VAL A 182 9.15 -6.14 13.16
N ALA A 183 8.28 -6.28 14.16
CA ALA A 183 7.19 -5.33 14.36
C ALA A 183 7.67 -3.90 14.62
N ARG A 184 8.80 -3.74 15.31
CA ARG A 184 9.37 -2.41 15.60
C ARG A 184 9.96 -1.77 14.34
N THR A 185 10.69 -2.53 13.52
CA THR A 185 11.31 -1.99 12.30
C THR A 185 10.29 -1.68 11.20
N SER A 186 9.27 -2.54 11.04
CA SER A 186 8.26 -2.38 9.97
C SER A 186 7.20 -1.30 10.27
N LEU A 187 6.97 -0.93 11.53
CA LEU A 187 5.92 0.04 11.88
C LEU A 187 6.43 1.48 12.07
N VAL A 188 7.74 1.70 12.18
CA VAL A 188 8.30 3.05 12.32
C VAL A 188 7.98 3.94 11.12
N PRO A 189 8.14 3.50 9.86
CA PRO A 189 7.79 4.33 8.70
C PRO A 189 6.31 4.72 8.66
N VAL A 190 5.42 3.81 9.05
CA VAL A 190 3.96 4.09 9.11
C VAL A 190 3.65 5.17 10.16
N GLN A 191 4.29 5.13 11.33
CA GLN A 191 4.12 6.17 12.33
C GLN A 191 4.62 7.53 11.84
N LEU A 192 5.76 7.58 11.16
CA LEU A 192 6.27 8.81 10.57
C LEU A 192 5.31 9.42 9.54
N LEU A 193 4.65 8.58 8.71
CA LEU A 193 3.62 9.03 7.78
C LEU A 193 2.40 9.59 8.52
N ILE A 194 1.93 8.93 9.59
CA ILE A 194 0.81 9.40 10.40
C ILE A 194 1.15 10.74 11.07
N ASP A 195 2.30 10.82 11.74
CA ASP A 195 2.74 12.04 12.41
C ASP A 195 2.95 13.18 11.42
N GLY A 196 3.47 12.87 10.22
CA GLY A 196 3.63 13.81 9.11
C GLY A 196 2.29 14.35 8.61
N THR A 197 1.32 13.48 8.36
CA THR A 197 -0.03 13.90 7.93
C THR A 197 -0.74 14.74 9.00
N GLU A 198 -0.62 14.39 10.29
CA GLU A 198 -1.16 15.18 11.39
C GLU A 198 -0.48 16.55 11.53
N ARG A 199 0.84 16.60 11.32
CA ARG A 199 1.59 17.88 11.31
C ARG A 199 1.09 18.77 10.19
N ILE A 200 1.01 18.25 8.95
CA ILE A 200 0.52 18.99 7.80
C ILE A 200 -0.91 19.52 8.05
N ALA A 201 -1.79 18.69 8.57
CA ALA A 201 -3.18 19.08 8.86
C ALA A 201 -3.30 20.19 9.92
N ARG A 202 -2.36 20.27 10.86
CA ARG A 202 -2.39 21.28 11.94
C ARG A 202 -1.62 22.55 11.64
N THR A 203 -0.51 22.43 10.91
CA THR A 203 0.46 23.54 10.75
C THR A 203 0.61 24.02 9.32
N ASP A 204 -0.01 23.33 8.35
CA ASP A 204 0.18 23.58 6.92
C ASP A 204 1.63 23.47 6.44
N ASP A 205 2.52 22.82 7.24
CA ASP A 205 3.92 22.62 6.93
C ASP A 205 4.10 21.44 5.98
N LEU A 206 4.34 21.74 4.70
CA LEU A 206 4.50 20.78 3.60
C LEU A 206 5.95 20.23 3.49
N THR A 207 6.76 20.31 4.56
CA THR A 207 8.12 19.78 4.54
C THR A 207 8.12 18.29 4.23
N PRO A 208 8.93 17.83 3.25
CA PRO A 208 9.00 16.42 2.87
C PRO A 208 9.36 15.50 4.04
N LEU A 209 8.80 14.30 4.05
CA LEU A 209 9.10 13.28 5.04
C LEU A 209 10.39 12.54 4.69
N PRO A 210 11.21 12.14 5.67
CA PRO A 210 12.40 11.35 5.41
C PRO A 210 12.03 9.95 4.90
N VAL A 211 12.65 9.54 3.80
CA VAL A 211 12.47 8.21 3.20
C VAL A 211 13.46 7.25 3.84
N TYR A 212 12.97 6.11 4.36
CA TYR A 212 13.78 5.07 4.97
C TYR A 212 13.56 3.74 4.26
N GLY A 213 14.66 3.08 3.89
CA GLY A 213 14.61 1.77 3.21
C GLY A 213 14.44 1.88 1.70
N SER A 214 14.06 0.75 1.08
CA SER A 214 13.81 0.62 -0.36
C SER A 214 12.64 -0.33 -0.65
N ASP A 215 11.74 -0.46 0.33
CA ASP A 215 10.56 -1.31 0.27
C ASP A 215 9.31 -0.55 -0.21
N GLU A 216 8.16 -1.19 -0.16
CA GLU A 216 6.87 -0.60 -0.55
C GLU A 216 6.51 0.62 0.29
N LEU A 217 6.98 0.69 1.55
CA LEU A 217 6.74 1.84 2.43
C LEU A 217 7.63 3.03 2.04
N ALA A 218 8.86 2.78 1.60
CA ALA A 218 9.73 3.82 1.05
C ALA A 218 9.11 4.43 -0.20
N ARG A 219 8.61 3.60 -1.14
CA ARG A 219 7.90 4.07 -2.35
C ARG A 219 6.64 4.87 -2.01
N LEU A 220 5.87 4.43 -1.02
CA LEU A 220 4.70 5.18 -0.55
C LEU A 220 5.09 6.56 0.00
N THR A 221 6.20 6.63 0.76
CA THR A 221 6.71 7.90 1.29
C THR A 221 7.20 8.83 0.16
N GLU A 222 7.84 8.29 -0.87
CA GLU A 222 8.24 9.03 -2.07
C GLU A 222 7.03 9.61 -2.81
N SER A 223 6.02 8.79 -3.11
CA SER A 223 4.78 9.25 -3.77
C SER A 223 4.05 10.29 -2.93
N PHE A 224 4.07 10.15 -1.61
CA PHE A 224 3.51 11.16 -0.70
C PHE A 224 4.30 12.48 -0.76
N ASN A 225 5.62 12.44 -0.82
CA ASN A 225 6.47 13.61 -0.97
C ASN A 225 6.26 14.31 -2.33
N GLU A 226 6.06 13.55 -3.40
CA GLU A 226 5.69 14.12 -4.71
C GLU A 226 4.36 14.86 -4.66
N MET A 227 3.37 14.29 -3.97
CA MET A 227 2.08 14.96 -3.74
C MET A 227 2.25 16.25 -2.93
N LEU A 228 3.06 16.23 -1.86
CA LEU A 228 3.36 17.42 -1.06
C LEU A 228 4.03 18.51 -1.90
N LYS A 229 4.99 18.14 -2.74
CA LYS A 229 5.68 19.05 -3.65
C LYS A 229 4.70 19.70 -4.63
N SER A 230 3.83 18.90 -5.25
CA SER A 230 2.80 19.40 -6.16
C SER A 230 1.83 20.36 -5.47
N LEU A 231 1.43 20.05 -4.23
CA LEU A 231 0.57 20.93 -3.43
C LEU A 231 1.27 22.24 -3.06
N GLN A 232 2.56 22.19 -2.70
CA GLN A 232 3.36 23.40 -2.42
C GLN A 232 3.48 24.29 -3.65
N GLU A 233 3.83 23.73 -4.79
CA GLU A 233 3.92 24.47 -6.06
C GLU A 233 2.57 25.10 -6.46
N SER A 234 1.45 24.40 -6.21
CA SER A 234 0.11 24.92 -6.44
C SER A 234 -0.19 26.12 -5.54
N ARG A 235 0.14 26.01 -4.24
CA ARG A 235 -0.05 27.12 -3.27
C ARG A 235 0.83 28.33 -3.59
N GLU A 236 2.07 28.11 -3.96
CA GLU A 236 2.97 29.19 -4.36
C GLU A 236 2.42 29.93 -5.58
N ARG A 237 1.96 29.21 -6.61
CA ARG A 237 1.31 29.79 -7.79
C ARG A 237 0.07 30.59 -7.42
N GLN A 238 -0.78 30.05 -6.53
CA GLN A 238 -1.97 30.75 -6.07
C GLN A 238 -1.64 32.01 -5.25
N SER A 239 -0.65 31.93 -4.36
CA SER A 239 -0.21 33.08 -3.57
C SER A 239 0.37 34.19 -4.45
N GLN A 240 1.17 33.82 -5.45
CA GLN A 240 1.72 34.76 -6.42
C GLN A 240 0.60 35.42 -7.22
N LEU A 241 -0.39 34.65 -7.69
CA LEU A 241 -1.54 35.19 -8.41
C LEU A 241 -2.30 36.25 -7.59
N VAL A 242 -2.55 35.97 -6.29
CA VAL A 242 -3.24 36.92 -5.40
C VAL A 242 -2.41 38.17 -5.17
N ALA A 243 -1.10 38.04 -4.98
CA ALA A 243 -0.20 39.17 -4.80
C ALA A 243 -0.17 40.07 -6.06
N ASP A 244 0.03 39.47 -7.22
CA ASP A 244 0.10 40.18 -8.50
C ASP A 244 -1.23 40.86 -8.83
N ALA A 245 -2.36 40.14 -8.63
CA ALA A 245 -3.71 40.70 -8.80
C ALA A 245 -3.94 41.90 -7.89
N GLY A 246 -3.49 41.83 -6.62
CA GLY A 246 -3.61 42.93 -5.68
C GLY A 246 -2.83 44.21 -6.13
N HIS A 247 -1.66 44.01 -6.71
CA HIS A 247 -0.87 45.10 -7.27
C HIS A 247 -1.51 45.72 -8.51
N GLU A 248 -1.96 44.92 -9.45
CA GLU A 248 -2.50 45.38 -10.74
C GLU A 248 -3.94 45.96 -10.59
N LEU A 249 -4.69 45.55 -9.60
CA LEU A 249 -5.99 46.18 -9.29
C LEU A 249 -5.85 47.53 -8.59
N LYS A 250 -4.79 47.72 -7.78
CA LYS A 250 -4.59 48.95 -6.99
C LYS A 250 -4.36 50.18 -7.87
N THR A 251 -3.60 50.02 -8.95
CA THR A 251 -3.23 51.13 -9.85
C THR A 251 -4.45 51.75 -10.54
N PRO A 252 -5.27 51.01 -11.31
CA PRO A 252 -6.44 51.60 -11.97
C PRO A 252 -7.50 52.07 -10.95
N LEU A 253 -7.64 51.41 -9.80
CA LEU A 253 -8.57 51.86 -8.76
C LEU A 253 -8.14 53.23 -8.17
N THR A 254 -6.86 53.44 -8.01
CA THR A 254 -6.32 54.76 -7.52
C THR A 254 -6.55 55.86 -8.55
N SER A 255 -6.29 55.57 -9.84
CA SER A 255 -6.54 56.52 -10.93
C SER A 255 -8.04 56.83 -11.08
N LEU A 256 -8.89 55.79 -11.05
CA LEU A 256 -10.34 55.95 -11.08
C LEU A 256 -10.84 56.86 -9.94
N ARG A 257 -10.36 56.61 -8.74
CA ARG A 257 -10.71 57.43 -7.57
C ARG A 257 -10.33 58.92 -7.80
N THR A 258 -9.12 59.17 -8.30
CA THR A 258 -8.64 60.51 -8.60
C THR A 258 -9.49 61.21 -9.64
N ASN A 259 -9.81 60.51 -10.74
CA ASN A 259 -10.66 61.06 -11.81
C ASN A 259 -12.08 61.35 -11.33
N ILE A 260 -12.67 60.51 -10.49
CA ILE A 260 -13.95 60.75 -9.87
C ILE A 260 -13.90 61.96 -8.90
N GLU A 261 -12.83 62.07 -8.09
CA GLU A 261 -12.63 63.23 -7.20
C GLU A 261 -12.57 64.52 -8.00
N LEU A 262 -11.85 64.52 -9.15
CA LEU A 262 -11.79 65.69 -10.06
C LEU A 262 -13.16 66.02 -10.68
N LEU A 263 -13.91 65.04 -11.16
CA LEU A 263 -15.28 65.21 -11.68
C LEU A 263 -16.20 65.82 -10.62
N MET A 264 -16.13 65.34 -9.38
CA MET A 264 -16.93 65.84 -8.27
C MET A 264 -16.52 67.30 -7.90
N MET A 265 -15.26 67.71 -8.01
CA MET A 265 -14.79 69.05 -7.80
C MET A 265 -15.28 69.97 -8.92
N ALA A 266 -15.16 69.53 -10.17
CA ALA A 266 -15.69 70.30 -11.35
C ALA A 266 -17.17 70.57 -11.27
N SER A 267 -17.96 69.53 -10.82
CA SER A 267 -19.42 69.65 -10.64
C SER A 267 -19.83 70.60 -9.51
N LYS A 268 -18.99 70.78 -8.44
CA LYS A 268 -19.32 71.63 -7.29
C LYS A 268 -18.91 73.10 -7.46
N ASN A 269 -17.86 73.39 -8.23
CA ASN A 269 -17.37 74.70 -8.49
C ASN A 269 -17.10 74.88 -10.00
N PRO A 270 -18.06 75.29 -10.79
CA PRO A 270 -17.80 75.63 -12.19
C PRO A 270 -16.89 76.86 -12.21
N SER A 271 -15.56 76.62 -12.31
CA SER A 271 -14.58 77.67 -12.48
C SER A 271 -14.18 77.72 -13.97
N ASP A 272 -13.89 78.91 -14.48
CA ASP A 272 -13.41 79.13 -15.87
C ASP A 272 -12.17 78.32 -16.29
N THR A 273 -11.65 77.49 -15.36
CA THR A 273 -10.43 76.70 -15.55
C THR A 273 -10.66 75.26 -16.08
N ILE A 274 -11.90 74.70 -15.95
CA ILE A 274 -12.27 73.35 -16.44
C ILE A 274 -13.35 73.52 -17.53
N THR A 275 -12.99 73.15 -18.74
CA THR A 275 -13.90 73.26 -19.89
C THR A 275 -14.92 72.09 -19.94
N PRO A 276 -16.03 72.22 -20.64
CA PRO A 276 -16.93 71.08 -20.85
C PRO A 276 -16.26 69.92 -21.55
N ASP A 277 -15.23 70.19 -22.40
CA ASP A 277 -14.45 69.15 -23.10
C ASP A 277 -13.55 68.41 -22.08
N ASP A 278 -12.94 69.07 -21.09
CA ASP A 278 -12.15 68.43 -20.03
C ASP A 278 -13.03 67.48 -19.15
N ILE A 279 -14.31 67.85 -18.95
CA ILE A 279 -15.25 67.00 -18.21
C ILE A 279 -15.60 65.74 -19.02
N ALA A 280 -15.83 65.92 -20.33
CA ALA A 280 -16.15 64.79 -21.23
C ALA A 280 -14.93 63.85 -21.32
N ASP A 281 -13.71 64.36 -21.37
CA ASP A 281 -12.50 63.54 -21.37
C ASP A 281 -12.34 62.76 -20.04
N LEU A 282 -12.59 63.42 -18.90
CA LEU A 282 -12.58 62.74 -17.59
C LEU A 282 -13.65 61.67 -17.46
N GLU A 283 -14.89 61.93 -17.97
CA GLU A 283 -15.94 60.93 -18.02
C GLU A 283 -15.53 59.73 -18.91
N HIS A 284 -14.96 59.97 -20.05
CA HIS A 284 -14.42 58.95 -20.93
C HIS A 284 -13.33 58.12 -20.26
N ASP A 285 -12.38 58.74 -19.58
CA ASP A 285 -11.31 58.07 -18.84
C ASP A 285 -11.85 57.18 -17.73
N VAL A 286 -12.86 57.67 -16.96
CA VAL A 286 -13.52 56.86 -15.92
C VAL A 286 -14.20 55.62 -16.50
N MET A 287 -14.92 55.78 -17.62
CA MET A 287 -15.58 54.66 -18.25
C MET A 287 -14.58 53.63 -18.84
N SER A 288 -13.50 54.09 -19.47
CA SER A 288 -12.43 53.28 -19.98
C SER A 288 -11.73 52.47 -18.88
N GLN A 289 -11.45 53.12 -17.74
CA GLN A 289 -10.84 52.44 -16.59
C GLN A 289 -11.79 51.41 -15.93
N LEU A 290 -13.11 51.65 -15.90
CA LEU A 290 -14.09 50.69 -15.43
C LEU A 290 -14.16 49.45 -16.33
N GLU A 291 -14.10 49.66 -17.65
CA GLU A 291 -14.03 48.55 -18.60
C GLU A 291 -12.74 47.73 -18.43
N GLU A 292 -11.59 48.39 -18.27
CA GLU A 292 -10.31 47.74 -18.02
C GLU A 292 -10.34 46.90 -16.72
N LEU A 293 -10.87 47.45 -15.63
CA LEU A 293 -11.05 46.72 -14.36
C LEU A 293 -11.97 45.52 -14.51
N THR A 294 -13.07 45.68 -15.25
CA THR A 294 -14.02 44.58 -15.47
C THR A 294 -13.35 43.44 -16.25
N ASN A 295 -12.59 43.76 -17.28
CA ASN A 295 -11.82 42.79 -18.06
C ASN A 295 -10.76 42.11 -17.21
N LEU A 296 -10.00 42.88 -16.41
CA LEU A 296 -8.98 42.34 -15.49
C LEU A 296 -9.58 41.35 -14.47
N VAL A 297 -10.69 41.69 -13.85
CA VAL A 297 -11.38 40.80 -12.89
C VAL A 297 -11.87 39.53 -13.59
N THR A 298 -12.40 39.65 -14.80
CA THR A 298 -12.82 38.50 -15.61
C THR A 298 -11.63 37.59 -15.93
N ASP A 299 -10.51 38.19 -16.35
CA ASP A 299 -9.25 37.51 -16.63
C ASP A 299 -8.72 36.75 -15.42
N LEU A 300 -8.76 37.37 -14.23
CA LEU A 300 -8.31 36.76 -12.99
C LEU A 300 -9.19 35.60 -12.54
N VAL A 301 -10.53 35.77 -12.65
CA VAL A 301 -11.49 34.70 -12.28
C VAL A 301 -11.30 33.47 -13.16
N ASP A 302 -11.08 33.69 -14.44
CA ASP A 302 -10.91 32.57 -15.37
C ASP A 302 -9.55 31.88 -15.19
N LEU A 303 -8.50 32.64 -14.92
CA LEU A 303 -7.17 32.11 -14.60
C LEU A 303 -7.18 31.27 -13.33
N ALA A 304 -7.97 31.68 -12.32
CA ALA A 304 -8.18 30.93 -11.08
C ALA A 304 -9.08 29.67 -11.27
N ARG A 305 -9.98 29.67 -12.25
CA ARG A 305 -10.85 28.51 -12.55
C ARG A 305 -10.12 27.40 -13.31
N GLU A 306 -9.22 27.75 -14.20
CA GLU A 306 -8.45 26.76 -14.98
C GLU A 306 -7.42 25.99 -14.12
N ASP A 307 -6.95 26.57 -13.01
CA ASP A 307 -6.16 25.84 -11.99
C ASP A 307 -7.00 24.79 -11.22
N SER A 308 -8.34 24.83 -11.30
CA SER A 308 -9.22 23.82 -10.74
C SER A 308 -9.63 22.83 -11.85
N GLN A 309 -9.20 21.58 -11.75
CA GLN A 309 -9.36 20.42 -12.69
C GLN A 309 -10.81 20.08 -13.12
N HIS A 310 -11.67 21.04 -13.41
CA HIS A 310 -13.08 20.81 -13.76
C HIS A 310 -13.45 21.34 -15.15
N SER A 311 -12.48 21.47 -16.06
CA SER A 311 -12.80 21.72 -17.48
C SER A 311 -13.46 20.48 -18.05
N VAL A 312 -14.67 20.65 -18.60
CA VAL A 312 -15.36 19.57 -19.31
C VAL A 312 -14.63 19.37 -20.63
N VAL A 313 -13.88 18.30 -20.71
CA VAL A 313 -13.20 17.89 -21.95
C VAL A 313 -14.23 17.24 -22.87
N GLU A 314 -14.50 17.87 -24.01
CA GLU A 314 -15.48 17.41 -24.99
C GLU A 314 -14.87 17.40 -26.42
N PRO A 315 -15.45 16.63 -27.34
CA PRO A 315 -15.05 16.72 -28.74
C PRO A 315 -15.37 18.10 -29.31
N ILE A 316 -14.39 18.76 -29.88
CA ILE A 316 -14.49 20.13 -30.36
C ILE A 316 -14.20 20.16 -31.87
N ASP A 317 -15.04 20.89 -32.61
CA ASP A 317 -14.75 21.37 -33.93
C ASP A 317 -14.07 22.75 -33.81
N LEU A 318 -12.78 22.81 -34.14
CA LEU A 318 -12.00 24.03 -34.04
C LEU A 318 -12.45 25.11 -35.00
N GLY A 319 -12.95 24.71 -36.18
CA GLY A 319 -13.52 25.61 -37.18
C GLY A 319 -14.73 26.39 -36.61
N GLU A 320 -15.65 25.70 -35.93
CA GLU A 320 -16.83 26.33 -35.33
C GLU A 320 -16.45 27.35 -34.24
N ILE A 321 -15.44 27.03 -33.40
CA ILE A 321 -14.93 27.99 -32.41
C ILE A 321 -14.35 29.21 -33.06
N LEU A 322 -13.50 29.03 -34.08
CA LEU A 322 -12.82 30.12 -34.78
C LEU A 322 -13.83 31.01 -35.50
N ASP A 323 -14.85 30.47 -36.15
CA ASP A 323 -15.91 31.25 -36.79
C ASP A 323 -16.62 32.17 -35.77
N GLY A 324 -16.95 31.67 -34.61
CA GLY A 324 -17.57 32.45 -33.54
C GLY A 324 -16.68 33.56 -32.97
N VAL A 325 -15.37 33.30 -32.87
CA VAL A 325 -14.37 34.30 -32.41
C VAL A 325 -14.14 35.36 -33.48
N ILE A 326 -13.98 34.95 -34.74
CA ILE A 326 -13.79 35.85 -35.90
C ILE A 326 -14.94 36.85 -36.00
N ASP A 327 -16.17 36.37 -35.91
CA ASP A 327 -17.34 37.24 -35.94
C ASP A 327 -17.37 38.26 -34.79
N ARG A 328 -16.86 37.90 -33.64
CA ARG A 328 -16.78 38.80 -32.48
C ARG A 328 -15.73 39.90 -32.68
N VAL A 329 -14.54 39.54 -33.16
CA VAL A 329 -13.44 40.50 -33.39
C VAL A 329 -13.77 41.46 -34.54
N ARG A 330 -14.35 40.95 -35.62
CA ARG A 330 -14.82 41.80 -36.75
C ARG A 330 -15.80 42.89 -36.33
N ARG A 331 -16.66 42.61 -35.38
CA ARG A 331 -17.61 43.62 -34.86
C ARG A 331 -16.96 44.71 -34.02
N ARG A 332 -15.82 44.41 -33.39
CA ARG A 332 -15.10 45.36 -32.51
C ARG A 332 -14.17 46.30 -33.31
N ARG A 333 -13.54 45.79 -34.39
CA ARG A 333 -12.55 46.54 -35.20
C ARG A 333 -12.94 46.49 -36.67
N LEU A 334 -13.84 47.42 -37.01
CA LEU A 334 -14.37 47.56 -38.39
C LEU A 334 -13.35 48.12 -39.37
N ASP A 335 -12.30 48.76 -38.86
CA ASP A 335 -11.19 49.37 -39.62
C ASP A 335 -10.12 48.32 -40.03
N ILE A 336 -10.11 47.13 -39.41
CA ILE A 336 -9.12 46.08 -39.72
C ILE A 336 -9.66 45.09 -40.75
N LYS A 337 -8.81 44.72 -41.70
CA LYS A 337 -9.11 43.69 -42.67
C LYS A 337 -8.67 42.31 -42.18
N PHE A 338 -9.61 41.42 -41.95
CA PHE A 338 -9.33 40.05 -41.52
C PHE A 338 -9.37 39.08 -42.68
N THR A 339 -8.31 38.27 -42.85
CA THR A 339 -8.19 37.19 -43.82
C THR A 339 -7.99 35.86 -43.12
N PHE A 340 -8.79 34.85 -43.48
CA PHE A 340 -8.77 33.56 -42.82
C PHE A 340 -8.60 32.44 -43.87
N ASN A 341 -7.68 31.50 -43.57
CA ASN A 341 -7.47 30.27 -44.33
C ASN A 341 -7.49 29.11 -43.34
N LEU A 342 -8.69 28.56 -43.11
CA LEU A 342 -8.94 27.54 -42.09
C LEU A 342 -9.11 26.16 -42.74
N ILE A 343 -8.79 25.12 -42.00
CA ILE A 343 -9.03 23.72 -42.34
C ILE A 343 -9.89 23.07 -41.25
N ASP A 344 -10.62 22.02 -41.62
CA ASP A 344 -11.37 21.22 -40.63
C ASP A 344 -10.39 20.53 -39.67
N TRP A 345 -10.59 20.74 -38.38
CA TRP A 345 -9.75 20.15 -37.35
C TRP A 345 -10.53 19.87 -36.10
N TYR A 346 -10.39 18.64 -35.52
CA TYR A 346 -11.11 18.18 -34.37
C TYR A 346 -10.13 17.81 -33.26
N LEU A 347 -10.46 18.18 -32.01
CA LEU A 347 -9.67 17.85 -30.83
C LEU A 347 -10.56 17.61 -29.60
N MET A 348 -9.99 17.03 -28.58
CA MET A 348 -10.61 16.91 -27.25
C MET A 348 -10.14 18.08 -26.38
N GLY A 349 -11.08 18.84 -25.80
CA GLY A 349 -10.67 20.00 -25.01
C GLY A 349 -11.82 20.77 -24.36
N ASP A 350 -11.48 21.96 -23.83
CA ASP A 350 -12.43 22.94 -23.30
C ASP A 350 -12.76 23.99 -24.36
N GLN A 351 -13.98 23.94 -24.87
CA GLN A 351 -14.48 24.88 -25.88
C GLN A 351 -14.36 26.35 -25.42
N ARG A 352 -14.63 26.62 -24.14
CA ARG A 352 -14.59 27.99 -23.60
C ARG A 352 -13.18 28.51 -23.50
N GLY A 353 -12.27 27.69 -22.98
CA GLY A 353 -10.84 28.00 -22.88
C GLY A 353 -10.25 28.31 -24.26
N LEU A 354 -10.46 27.44 -25.24
CA LEU A 354 -9.96 27.64 -26.60
C LEU A 354 -10.56 28.89 -27.28
N SER A 355 -11.88 29.09 -27.17
CA SER A 355 -12.54 30.30 -27.71
C SER A 355 -11.93 31.57 -27.15
N ARG A 356 -11.61 31.58 -25.87
CA ARG A 356 -10.98 32.71 -25.20
C ARG A 356 -9.53 32.92 -25.61
N ALA A 357 -8.74 31.85 -25.69
CA ALA A 357 -7.37 31.94 -26.15
C ALA A 357 -7.28 32.56 -27.56
N PHE A 358 -8.09 32.06 -28.49
CA PHE A 358 -8.13 32.63 -29.85
C PHE A 358 -8.65 34.07 -29.88
N LEU A 359 -9.64 34.41 -29.04
CA LEU A 359 -10.10 35.78 -28.90
C LEU A 359 -8.98 36.71 -28.43
N ASN A 360 -8.19 36.30 -27.43
CA ASN A 360 -7.07 37.08 -26.93
C ASN A 360 -5.98 37.29 -27.99
N VAL A 361 -5.68 36.27 -28.78
CA VAL A 361 -4.70 36.41 -29.88
C VAL A 361 -5.18 37.36 -30.97
N LEU A 362 -6.44 37.18 -31.42
CA LEU A 362 -7.00 38.00 -32.47
C LEU A 362 -7.28 39.47 -32.04
N ASP A 363 -7.78 39.68 -30.81
CA ASP A 363 -7.94 41.03 -30.22
C ASP A 363 -6.56 41.72 -30.10
N ASN A 364 -5.51 41.02 -29.67
CA ASN A 364 -4.14 41.54 -29.63
C ASN A 364 -3.66 41.91 -31.07
N ALA A 365 -3.78 41.01 -32.04
CA ALA A 365 -3.39 41.27 -33.41
C ALA A 365 -4.12 42.49 -34.01
N ALA A 366 -5.43 42.60 -33.73
CA ALA A 366 -6.24 43.74 -34.19
C ALA A 366 -5.86 45.06 -33.46
N LYS A 367 -5.56 44.98 -32.17
CA LYS A 367 -5.18 46.14 -31.33
C LYS A 367 -3.86 46.78 -31.79
N TRP A 368 -2.88 45.97 -32.14
CA TRP A 368 -1.53 46.46 -32.50
C TRP A 368 -1.41 46.76 -34.00
N SER A 369 -2.34 46.28 -34.85
CA SER A 369 -2.36 46.61 -36.25
C SER A 369 -2.68 48.11 -36.45
N PRO A 370 -2.06 48.75 -37.47
CA PRO A 370 -2.39 50.15 -37.84
C PRO A 370 -3.81 50.22 -38.42
N GLU A 371 -4.38 51.42 -38.49
CA GLU A 371 -5.66 51.69 -39.14
C GLU A 371 -5.64 51.17 -40.60
N ASN A 372 -6.69 50.42 -41.01
CA ASN A 372 -6.79 49.72 -42.26
C ASN A 372 -5.72 48.62 -42.49
N GLY A 373 -5.02 48.20 -41.44
CA GLY A 373 -4.10 47.06 -41.44
C GLY A 373 -4.80 45.72 -41.69
N THR A 374 -3.99 44.69 -41.94
CA THR A 374 -4.49 43.33 -42.21
C THR A 374 -4.03 42.35 -41.15
N VAL A 375 -4.96 41.61 -40.57
CA VAL A 375 -4.69 40.45 -39.72
C VAL A 375 -5.00 39.18 -40.51
N THR A 376 -4.01 38.29 -40.62
CA THR A 376 -4.15 37.03 -41.38
C THR A 376 -4.02 35.85 -40.42
N MET A 377 -5.03 34.95 -40.41
CA MET A 377 -4.98 33.70 -39.71
C MET A 377 -4.94 32.54 -40.69
N THR A 378 -3.98 31.65 -40.48
CA THR A 378 -3.80 30.46 -41.32
C THR A 378 -3.69 29.21 -40.45
N MET A 379 -4.42 28.18 -40.84
CA MET A 379 -4.29 26.85 -40.25
C MET A 379 -3.62 25.90 -41.24
N GLN A 380 -2.62 25.18 -40.80
CA GLN A 380 -1.91 24.20 -41.58
C GLN A 380 -1.64 22.94 -40.75
N GLN A 381 -1.98 21.80 -41.31
CA GLN A 381 -1.58 20.52 -40.73
C GLN A 381 -0.06 20.34 -40.86
N ILE A 382 0.64 20.10 -39.74
CA ILE A 382 2.09 19.86 -39.72
C ILE A 382 2.42 18.37 -39.65
N ASP A 383 1.62 17.61 -38.93
CA ASP A 383 1.74 16.15 -38.76
C ASP A 383 0.36 15.50 -38.78
N ASP A 384 0.30 14.17 -38.72
CA ASP A 384 -0.96 13.41 -38.72
C ASP A 384 -1.87 13.77 -37.53
N ASP A 385 -1.29 14.22 -36.42
CA ASP A 385 -1.97 14.50 -35.15
C ASP A 385 -1.77 15.94 -34.66
N ARG A 386 -1.22 16.86 -35.47
CA ARG A 386 -0.95 18.24 -35.07
C ARG A 386 -1.28 19.27 -36.14
N VAL A 387 -1.86 20.38 -35.71
CA VAL A 387 -2.16 21.55 -36.49
C VAL A 387 -1.38 22.76 -35.99
N GLU A 388 -0.85 23.55 -36.90
CA GLU A 388 -0.28 24.86 -36.60
C GLU A 388 -1.28 25.95 -37.06
N ILE A 389 -1.54 26.87 -36.13
CA ILE A 389 -2.37 28.04 -36.37
C ILE A 389 -1.48 29.27 -36.26
N THR A 390 -1.32 30.02 -37.32
CA THR A 390 -0.56 31.26 -37.35
C THR A 390 -1.49 32.46 -37.41
N VAL A 391 -1.23 33.48 -36.60
CA VAL A 391 -1.90 34.79 -36.66
C VAL A 391 -0.85 35.87 -36.89
N ASP A 392 -0.89 36.46 -38.09
CA ASP A 392 0.02 37.52 -38.50
C ASP A 392 -0.66 38.89 -38.43
N ASP A 393 -0.03 39.84 -37.77
CA ASP A 393 -0.42 41.26 -37.72
C ASP A 393 0.57 42.15 -38.50
N GLU A 394 0.21 43.40 -38.68
CA GLU A 394 1.03 44.44 -39.31
C GLU A 394 1.46 45.51 -38.28
N GLY A 395 1.54 45.14 -36.99
CA GLY A 395 1.92 45.98 -35.90
C GLY A 395 3.44 46.29 -35.80
N PRO A 396 3.91 46.81 -34.69
CA PRO A 396 5.34 47.11 -34.50
C PRO A 396 6.20 45.85 -34.29
N GLY A 397 5.59 44.68 -34.09
CA GLY A 397 6.30 43.45 -33.79
C GLY A 397 6.71 43.36 -32.32
N ILE A 398 7.31 42.19 -31.92
CA ILE A 398 7.84 41.95 -30.59
C ILE A 398 9.35 41.73 -30.70
N PRO A 399 10.18 42.54 -29.93
CA PRO A 399 11.61 42.33 -29.87
C PRO A 399 11.98 40.89 -29.50
N ALA A 400 13.07 40.38 -30.07
CA ALA A 400 13.45 38.95 -29.85
C ALA A 400 13.68 38.56 -28.39
N ASP A 401 14.17 39.50 -27.57
CA ASP A 401 14.40 39.37 -26.14
C ASP A 401 13.12 39.43 -25.30
N GLU A 402 12.02 39.94 -25.84
CA GLU A 402 10.72 40.02 -25.18
C GLU A 402 9.76 38.88 -25.59
N ARG A 403 10.05 38.12 -26.66
CA ARG A 403 9.15 37.12 -27.22
C ARG A 403 8.72 35.99 -26.25
N GLU A 404 9.56 35.63 -25.30
CA GLU A 404 9.21 34.70 -24.23
C GLU A 404 8.50 35.40 -23.08
N LEU A 405 8.90 36.63 -22.78
CA LEU A 405 8.38 37.40 -21.66
C LEU A 405 6.94 37.86 -21.84
N VAL A 406 6.48 38.03 -23.10
CA VAL A 406 5.09 38.47 -23.39
C VAL A 406 4.04 37.43 -22.96
N PHE A 407 4.43 36.20 -22.66
CA PHE A 407 3.57 35.15 -22.13
C PHE A 407 3.59 35.06 -20.59
N GLU A 408 4.45 35.87 -19.93
CA GLU A 408 4.45 35.97 -18.48
C GLU A 408 3.26 36.82 -18.01
N ARG A 409 2.71 36.49 -16.87
CA ARG A 409 1.56 37.17 -16.27
C ARG A 409 1.90 38.63 -15.99
N PHE A 410 1.00 39.55 -16.38
CA PHE A 410 1.13 41.01 -16.20
C PHE A 410 2.34 41.67 -16.91
N TYR A 411 3.05 40.90 -17.76
CA TYR A 411 4.13 41.46 -18.54
C TYR A 411 3.60 42.46 -19.60
N ARG A 412 4.20 43.61 -19.64
CA ARG A 412 3.91 44.67 -20.64
C ARG A 412 5.21 45.35 -21.05
N SER A 413 5.49 45.36 -22.36
CA SER A 413 6.64 46.12 -22.87
C SER A 413 6.53 47.63 -22.55
N VAL A 414 7.63 48.30 -22.61
CA VAL A 414 7.65 49.75 -22.34
C VAL A 414 6.70 50.53 -23.24
N GLU A 415 6.61 50.11 -24.52
CA GLU A 415 5.73 50.70 -25.53
C GLU A 415 4.26 50.39 -25.27
N SER A 416 3.96 49.20 -24.73
CA SER A 416 2.59 48.76 -24.50
C SER A 416 1.95 49.35 -23.23
N ARG A 417 2.73 49.98 -22.33
CA ARG A 417 2.22 50.60 -21.10
C ARG A 417 1.29 51.78 -21.32
N ALA A 418 1.40 52.45 -22.46
CA ALA A 418 0.53 53.55 -22.84
C ALA A 418 -0.84 53.11 -23.40
N MET A 419 -1.01 51.84 -23.73
CA MET A 419 -2.22 51.27 -24.30
C MET A 419 -3.04 50.49 -23.26
N PRO A 420 -4.36 50.50 -23.26
CA PRO A 420 -5.15 49.77 -22.29
C PRO A 420 -4.94 48.25 -22.40
N GLY A 421 -4.86 47.54 -21.26
CA GLY A 421 -4.77 46.05 -21.23
C GLY A 421 -4.07 45.54 -19.99
N SER A 422 -4.53 44.37 -19.55
CA SER A 422 -4.16 43.71 -18.28
C SER A 422 -2.80 43.01 -18.28
N GLY A 423 -2.20 42.72 -19.44
CA GLY A 423 -1.02 41.87 -19.54
C GLY A 423 -1.31 40.36 -19.23
N LEU A 424 -2.56 39.96 -19.09
CA LEU A 424 -2.95 38.56 -18.81
C LEU A 424 -3.33 37.80 -20.07
N GLY A 425 -3.74 38.46 -21.14
CA GLY A 425 -4.30 37.80 -22.31
C GLY A 425 -3.39 36.72 -22.93
N LEU A 426 -2.09 37.04 -23.15
CA LEU A 426 -1.14 36.07 -23.71
C LEU A 426 -0.72 34.98 -22.69
N ALA A 427 -0.69 35.29 -21.42
CA ALA A 427 -0.47 34.30 -20.36
C ALA A 427 -1.62 33.27 -20.34
N ILE A 428 -2.86 33.72 -20.52
CA ILE A 428 -4.03 32.82 -20.67
C ILE A 428 -3.89 31.97 -21.92
N VAL A 429 -3.44 32.55 -23.06
CA VAL A 429 -3.21 31.77 -24.28
C VAL A 429 -2.21 30.65 -24.03
N LYS A 430 -1.06 30.94 -23.43
CA LYS A 430 -0.04 29.93 -23.08
C LYS A 430 -0.62 28.83 -22.21
N GLN A 431 -1.30 29.18 -21.15
CA GLN A 431 -1.90 28.22 -20.22
C GLN A 431 -2.94 27.31 -20.90
N VAL A 432 -3.83 27.90 -21.73
CA VAL A 432 -4.82 27.14 -22.49
C VAL A 432 -4.17 26.21 -23.51
N MET A 433 -3.15 26.65 -24.23
CA MET A 433 -2.41 25.80 -25.17
C MET A 433 -1.75 24.63 -24.45
N GLU A 434 -1.04 24.90 -23.35
CA GLU A 434 -0.38 23.86 -22.54
C GLU A 434 -1.37 22.86 -21.95
N SER A 435 -2.52 23.30 -21.43
CA SER A 435 -3.56 22.41 -20.89
C SER A 435 -4.19 21.49 -21.95
N HIS A 436 -4.11 21.87 -23.23
CA HIS A 436 -4.54 21.06 -24.37
C HIS A 436 -3.40 20.26 -25.03
N GLY A 437 -2.21 20.18 -24.41
CA GLY A 437 -1.05 19.48 -24.96
C GLY A 437 -0.42 20.16 -26.16
N GLY A 438 -0.73 21.45 -26.35
CA GLY A 438 -0.20 22.30 -27.39
C GLY A 438 0.91 23.23 -26.93
N SER A 439 1.28 24.18 -27.78
CA SER A 439 2.27 25.22 -27.50
C SER A 439 1.91 26.53 -28.16
N VAL A 440 2.49 27.64 -27.67
CA VAL A 440 2.41 28.96 -28.30
C VAL A 440 3.78 29.62 -28.31
N ARG A 441 4.09 30.32 -29.39
CA ARG A 441 5.31 31.12 -29.55
C ARG A 441 5.04 32.39 -30.39
N ALA A 442 5.86 33.41 -30.15
CA ALA A 442 5.83 34.65 -30.89
C ALA A 442 7.03 34.73 -31.83
N GLU A 443 6.78 35.10 -33.07
CA GLU A 443 7.78 35.24 -34.13
C GLU A 443 7.60 36.58 -34.84
N GLU A 444 8.46 36.91 -35.77
CA GLU A 444 8.32 38.06 -36.65
C GLU A 444 7.38 37.72 -37.83
N SER A 445 6.38 38.56 -38.07
CA SER A 445 5.48 38.40 -39.20
C SER A 445 6.22 38.71 -40.52
N PRO A 446 5.94 37.96 -41.61
CA PRO A 446 6.48 38.25 -42.93
C PRO A 446 6.14 39.66 -43.44
N ARG A 447 5.17 40.33 -42.83
CA ARG A 447 4.73 41.68 -43.14
C ARG A 447 5.26 42.75 -42.22
N GLY A 448 6.17 42.37 -41.28
CA GLY A 448 6.85 43.31 -40.38
C GLY A 448 6.18 43.46 -39.01
N GLY A 449 5.12 42.76 -38.69
CA GLY A 449 4.46 42.78 -37.38
C GLY A 449 4.79 41.55 -36.52
N THR A 450 3.84 41.15 -35.71
CA THR A 450 3.96 39.91 -34.89
C THR A 450 3.30 38.74 -35.59
N ARG A 451 3.95 37.58 -35.55
CA ARG A 451 3.36 36.28 -35.84
C ARG A 451 3.18 35.53 -34.52
N MET A 452 1.95 35.23 -34.14
CA MET A 452 1.64 34.27 -33.10
C MET A 452 1.48 32.89 -33.72
N VAL A 453 2.23 31.91 -33.24
CA VAL A 453 2.18 30.51 -33.71
C VAL A 453 1.66 29.67 -32.60
N LEU A 454 0.53 29.00 -32.85
CA LEU A 454 -0.10 28.09 -31.88
C LEU A 454 -0.12 26.68 -32.46
N GLU A 455 0.26 25.71 -31.68
CA GLU A 455 0.20 24.28 -32.06
C GLU A 455 -0.79 23.55 -31.18
N LEU A 456 -1.65 22.72 -31.79
CA LEU A 456 -2.62 21.91 -31.06
C LEU A 456 -2.61 20.47 -31.57
N PRO A 457 -2.80 19.49 -30.69
CA PRO A 457 -3.05 18.11 -31.10
C PRO A 457 -4.46 17.95 -31.63
N GLY A 458 -4.71 16.88 -32.43
CA GLY A 458 -6.03 16.59 -32.95
C GLY A 458 -5.97 15.83 -34.28
N GLY A 459 -6.98 16.01 -35.14
CA GLY A 459 -7.03 15.37 -36.43
C GLY A 459 -8.09 15.96 -37.36
N PRO A 460 -7.99 15.71 -38.67
CA PRO A 460 -8.95 16.20 -39.68
C PRO A 460 -10.31 15.51 -39.64
N GLN A 461 -10.48 14.50 -38.80
CA GLN A 461 -11.72 13.76 -38.60
C GLN A 461 -11.89 13.36 -37.11
N ILE A 462 -13.12 13.26 -36.66
CA ILE A 462 -13.43 12.70 -35.32
C ILE A 462 -13.20 11.19 -35.39
N THR A 463 -12.04 10.72 -34.97
CA THR A 463 -11.76 9.29 -34.87
C THR A 463 -12.11 8.77 -33.48
N SER A 464 -12.87 7.67 -33.39
CA SER A 464 -13.24 6.98 -32.16
C SER A 464 -12.00 6.45 -31.37
N ASN A 465 -10.81 6.54 -31.92
CA ASN A 465 -9.55 6.07 -31.34
C ASN A 465 -8.96 7.05 -30.31
N ASN A 466 -9.37 8.30 -30.27
CA ASN A 466 -8.92 9.26 -29.25
C ASN A 466 -9.52 9.00 -27.85
N ASN A 467 -10.53 8.11 -27.76
CA ASN A 467 -11.15 7.72 -26.50
C ASN A 467 -10.36 6.64 -25.71
N GLU A 468 -9.44 5.91 -26.32
CA GLU A 468 -8.65 4.86 -25.63
C GLU A 468 -7.32 5.37 -25.09
N ALA A 469 -6.68 6.34 -25.72
CA ALA A 469 -5.39 6.88 -25.26
C ALA A 469 -5.50 7.68 -23.93
N MET A 470 -6.68 8.22 -23.60
CA MET A 470 -6.93 8.99 -22.38
C MET A 470 -7.46 8.17 -21.19
N ARG A 471 -7.64 6.86 -21.33
CA ARG A 471 -8.00 5.95 -20.22
C ARG A 471 -6.78 5.37 -19.50
N ILE A 472 -5.56 5.67 -19.91
CA ILE A 472 -4.31 5.05 -19.40
C ILE A 472 -3.31 6.11 -18.88
N SER A 473 -3.70 7.36 -18.71
CA SER A 473 -2.84 8.35 -18.03
C SER A 473 -3.39 8.76 -16.67
#